data_af6f5e503912e872279f89ae16b0c732
#
_entry.id   af6f5e503912e872279f89ae16b0c732
#
_cell.length_a   1.000
_cell.length_b   1.000
_cell.length_c   1.000
_cell.angle_alpha   90.00
_cell.angle_beta   90.00
_cell.angle_gamma   90.00
#
_symmetry.space_group_name_H-M   'P 1'
#
loop_
_entity.id
_entity.type
_entity.pdbx_description
1 polymer ?
#
loop_
_entity_poly.entity_id
_entity_poly.type
_entity_poly.pdbx_seq_one_letter_code
_entity_poly.pdbx_strand_id
1 'polypeptide(L)'
;FVYQGRSPIRLTKKLGDGGEGIVYKTNKSENVVAKIYFGNKLTSHRQAKIDKIIAAGLSIEGVCFPTEHLYNSKGVFIGYLMPKAEGEKLGTSVFRGEKGMKKFFGNWSRSDLVTLAVTILSTIKNIHDLGILIGDINGLNILVKSPTKVYFVDTDSFQINEYPCPVGTLDFTAPEIQGKDYKYFLRSIGNENFAIAVLLFKLLMFGESPYAQQGGSDIAHNISTGDFSFPFKGKVNNKMPKGDWGCFWSHLPDKLREIFYRTFKKGETMYDERMRPGVEVWLKELSIYLRQLNDGTLKKIDIESVKLFPKTDFNPNKPKYISFKDRCSSQVERRLIEKEISLWKSQKFLYFQKVVNLVGDSTNVRELKAFLSELSVLLNVYVTNMNITGQAVSGKYAHLSNNDVFYREKMFILAYMGDSQFTHRASTFKELAEIYDYPLAQYIINRHKEKLIDGCQFSGLFFPG
;
A
#
# COMPACT_ATOMS: atom_id res chain seq x y z
N PHE A 1 -42.84 4.47 8.88
CA PHE A 1 -42.39 5.70 9.53
C PHE A 1 -41.80 5.37 10.90
N VAL A 2 -40.76 6.13 11.26
CA VAL A 2 -40.21 6.22 12.60
C VAL A 2 -40.28 7.68 13.06
N TYR A 3 -40.09 7.97 14.31
CA TYR A 3 -40.33 9.30 14.84
C TYR A 3 -39.10 9.83 15.57
N GLN A 4 -38.70 11.06 15.26
CA GLN A 4 -37.77 11.87 16.02
C GLN A 4 -38.61 12.84 16.89
N GLY A 5 -38.78 12.52 18.17
CA GLY A 5 -39.78 13.16 18.98
C GLY A 5 -41.16 13.03 18.35
N ARG A 6 -41.79 14.15 17.93
CA ARG A 6 -43.10 14.12 17.26
C ARG A 6 -43.00 14.18 15.71
N SER A 7 -41.80 14.36 15.16
CA SER A 7 -41.60 14.51 13.72
C SER A 7 -41.45 13.13 13.05
N PRO A 8 -42.28 12.80 12.04
CA PRO A 8 -42.20 11.54 11.33
C PRO A 8 -41.00 11.55 10.35
N ILE A 9 -40.24 10.49 10.35
CA ILE A 9 -39.15 10.21 9.41
C ILE A 9 -39.51 8.99 8.57
N ARG A 10 -39.42 9.10 7.27
CA ARG A 10 -39.65 7.99 6.35
C ARG A 10 -38.33 7.25 6.12
N LEU A 11 -38.32 5.96 6.43
CA LEU A 11 -37.26 5.04 6.03
C LEU A 11 -37.48 4.70 4.53
N THR A 12 -36.44 4.90 3.71
CA THR A 12 -36.59 4.75 2.24
C THR A 12 -35.93 3.48 1.73
N LYS A 13 -34.60 3.35 1.79
CA LYS A 13 -33.84 2.23 1.25
C LYS A 13 -33.03 1.56 2.34
N LYS A 14 -33.11 0.22 2.45
CA LYS A 14 -32.19 -0.56 3.26
C LYS A 14 -30.77 -0.44 2.70
N LEU A 15 -29.79 -0.08 3.53
CA LEU A 15 -28.38 0.03 3.18
C LEU A 15 -27.58 -1.18 3.59
N GLY A 16 -27.95 -1.80 4.70
CA GLY A 16 -27.29 -2.99 5.23
C GLY A 16 -27.99 -3.48 6.49
N ASP A 17 -27.61 -4.66 6.92
CA ASP A 17 -28.01 -5.26 8.18
C ASP A 17 -26.82 -5.90 8.88
N GLY A 18 -26.89 -5.98 10.18
CA GLY A 18 -25.93 -6.64 11.06
C GLY A 18 -26.64 -7.50 12.09
N GLY A 19 -25.90 -8.05 13.05
CA GLY A 19 -26.45 -8.90 14.11
C GLY A 19 -27.39 -8.18 15.08
N GLU A 20 -27.44 -6.85 15.07
CA GLU A 20 -28.19 -6.05 16.04
C GLU A 20 -29.36 -5.26 15.46
N GLY A 21 -29.34 -4.97 14.14
CA GLY A 21 -30.35 -4.15 13.51
C GLY A 21 -30.08 -3.90 12.04
N ILE A 22 -30.90 -3.01 11.45
CA ILE A 22 -30.89 -2.66 10.04
C ILE A 22 -30.64 -1.17 9.88
N VAL A 23 -29.80 -0.80 8.91
CA VAL A 23 -29.50 0.59 8.56
C VAL A 23 -30.30 0.99 7.32
N TYR A 24 -31.00 2.12 7.41
CA TYR A 24 -31.85 2.66 6.35
C TYR A 24 -31.42 4.08 5.95
N LYS A 25 -31.57 4.42 4.67
CA LYS A 25 -31.66 5.82 4.25
C LYS A 25 -32.95 6.45 4.78
N THR A 26 -32.88 7.74 5.02
CA THR A 26 -34.02 8.54 5.48
C THR A 26 -34.37 9.63 4.47
N ASN A 27 -35.58 10.20 4.58
CA ASN A 27 -35.96 11.39 3.86
C ASN A 27 -35.48 12.70 4.51
N LYS A 28 -34.78 12.62 5.67
CA LYS A 28 -34.30 13.80 6.40
C LYS A 28 -33.10 14.44 5.69
N SER A 29 -32.12 13.61 5.27
CA SER A 29 -30.92 14.06 4.56
C SER A 29 -30.24 12.88 3.87
N GLU A 30 -29.52 13.12 2.78
CA GLU A 30 -28.71 12.10 2.12
C GLU A 30 -27.49 11.68 2.96
N ASN A 31 -27.05 12.53 3.89
CA ASN A 31 -25.89 12.32 4.75
C ASN A 31 -26.24 11.74 6.11
N VAL A 32 -27.53 11.46 6.38
CA VAL A 32 -28.02 10.90 7.64
C VAL A 32 -28.77 9.60 7.39
N VAL A 33 -28.44 8.61 8.18
CA VAL A 33 -29.07 7.28 8.12
C VAL A 33 -29.66 6.89 9.48
N ALA A 34 -30.59 5.94 9.47
CA ALA A 34 -31.23 5.42 10.65
C ALA A 34 -30.77 3.98 10.91
N LYS A 35 -30.26 3.65 12.10
CA LYS A 35 -30.08 2.28 12.58
C LYS A 35 -31.31 1.92 13.43
N ILE A 36 -32.03 0.88 13.01
CA ILE A 36 -33.20 0.34 13.71
C ILE A 36 -32.81 -1.02 14.28
N TYR A 37 -32.91 -1.17 15.58
CA TYR A 37 -32.58 -2.40 16.26
C TYR A 37 -33.64 -3.50 16.05
N PHE A 38 -33.21 -4.75 16.07
CA PHE A 38 -34.14 -5.88 16.23
C PHE A 38 -34.75 -5.86 17.63
N GLY A 39 -36.02 -6.26 17.74
CA GLY A 39 -36.75 -6.17 19.00
C GLY A 39 -36.09 -6.86 20.21
N ASN A 40 -35.45 -8.00 19.97
CA ASN A 40 -34.69 -8.75 21.00
C ASN A 40 -33.35 -8.08 21.38
N LYS A 41 -32.96 -7.01 20.72
CA LYS A 41 -31.75 -6.21 21.01
C LYS A 41 -32.03 -4.89 21.70
N LEU A 42 -33.31 -4.54 21.87
CA LEU A 42 -33.75 -3.35 22.59
C LEU A 42 -33.74 -3.64 24.09
N THR A 43 -32.79 -3.07 24.79
CA THR A 43 -32.69 -3.16 26.27
C THR A 43 -32.58 -1.77 26.86
N SER A 44 -33.03 -1.59 28.11
CA SER A 44 -32.88 -0.33 28.86
C SER A 44 -31.42 0.10 28.99
N HIS A 45 -30.52 -0.86 29.20
CA HIS A 45 -29.09 -0.62 29.28
C HIS A 45 -28.52 -0.04 27.97
N ARG A 46 -28.94 -0.59 26.81
CA ARG A 46 -28.54 -0.08 25.48
C ARG A 46 -29.09 1.31 25.23
N GLN A 47 -30.37 1.55 25.56
CA GLN A 47 -30.95 2.88 25.44
C GLN A 47 -30.17 3.88 26.31
N ALA A 48 -29.91 3.56 27.57
CA ALA A 48 -29.17 4.43 28.48
C ALA A 48 -27.75 4.75 27.95
N LYS A 49 -27.07 3.80 27.31
CA LYS A 49 -25.79 4.02 26.65
C LYS A 49 -25.91 4.99 25.46
N ILE A 50 -26.93 4.83 24.61
CA ILE A 50 -27.21 5.75 23.50
C ILE A 50 -27.55 7.15 24.02
N ASP A 51 -28.34 7.23 25.09
CA ASP A 51 -28.65 8.52 25.75
C ASP A 51 -27.36 9.26 26.16
N LYS A 52 -26.41 8.56 26.76
CA LYS A 52 -25.09 9.12 27.13
C LYS A 52 -24.30 9.61 25.93
N ILE A 53 -24.23 8.81 24.84
CA ILE A 53 -23.52 9.19 23.62
C ILE A 53 -24.12 10.45 22.99
N ILE A 54 -25.46 10.51 22.87
CA ILE A 54 -26.16 11.65 22.28
C ILE A 54 -26.01 12.88 23.19
N ALA A 55 -26.19 12.74 24.51
CA ALA A 55 -26.06 13.84 25.45
C ALA A 55 -24.63 14.43 25.50
N ALA A 56 -23.60 13.61 25.27
CA ALA A 56 -22.22 14.07 25.17
C ALA A 56 -21.92 14.86 23.89
N GLY A 57 -22.82 14.89 22.90
CA GLY A 57 -22.65 15.63 21.66
C GLY A 57 -21.40 15.25 20.85
N LEU A 58 -21.01 13.99 20.90
CA LEU A 58 -19.77 13.51 20.29
C LEU A 58 -19.77 13.72 18.78
N SER A 59 -18.71 14.36 18.28
CA SER A 59 -18.50 14.61 16.85
C SER A 59 -17.02 14.48 16.52
N ILE A 60 -16.68 13.47 15.74
CA ILE A 60 -15.34 13.27 15.15
C ILE A 60 -15.55 12.98 13.66
N GLU A 61 -14.81 13.65 12.78
CA GLU A 61 -14.89 13.36 11.35
C GLU A 61 -14.61 11.88 11.08
N GLY A 62 -15.49 11.24 10.32
CA GLY A 62 -15.36 9.82 10.00
C GLY A 62 -15.83 8.86 11.10
N VAL A 63 -16.41 9.33 12.19
CA VAL A 63 -17.00 8.47 13.23
C VAL A 63 -18.52 8.65 13.25
N CYS A 64 -19.26 7.56 13.01
CA CYS A 64 -20.71 7.58 12.86
C CYS A 64 -21.41 7.43 14.22
N PHE A 65 -21.20 8.37 15.15
CA PHE A 65 -21.86 8.37 16.43
C PHE A 65 -23.38 8.56 16.31
N PRO A 66 -24.19 7.95 17.22
CA PRO A 66 -25.61 8.30 17.40
C PRO A 66 -25.78 9.79 17.65
N THR A 67 -26.68 10.42 16.90
CA THR A 67 -26.96 11.86 17.01
C THR A 67 -28.34 12.18 17.56
N GLU A 68 -29.32 11.31 17.31
CA GLU A 68 -30.72 11.55 17.69
C GLU A 68 -31.46 10.22 17.86
N HIS A 69 -32.35 10.15 18.83
CA HIS A 69 -33.18 8.97 19.08
C HIS A 69 -34.27 8.79 18.05
N LEU A 70 -34.63 7.54 17.80
CA LEU A 70 -35.78 7.17 16.99
C LEU A 70 -36.77 6.32 17.79
N TYR A 71 -38.04 6.64 17.60
CA TYR A 71 -39.16 6.00 18.29
C TYR A 71 -40.17 5.40 17.30
N ASN A 72 -40.92 4.41 17.70
CA ASN A 72 -42.08 3.95 16.96
C ASN A 72 -43.32 4.84 17.22
N SER A 73 -44.45 4.51 16.59
CA SER A 73 -45.71 5.26 16.75
C SER A 73 -46.31 5.24 18.17
N LYS A 74 -45.81 4.35 19.01
CA LYS A 74 -46.20 4.23 20.43
C LYS A 74 -45.25 4.95 21.39
N GLY A 75 -44.24 5.67 20.84
CA GLY A 75 -43.25 6.36 21.65
C GLY A 75 -42.16 5.45 22.25
N VAL A 76 -42.06 4.20 21.82
CA VAL A 76 -41.00 3.27 22.28
C VAL A 76 -39.75 3.51 21.47
N PHE A 77 -38.59 3.62 22.14
CA PHE A 77 -37.28 3.71 21.52
C PHE A 77 -37.00 2.48 20.64
N ILE A 78 -36.56 2.69 19.41
CA ILE A 78 -36.27 1.62 18.44
C ILE A 78 -34.92 1.76 17.75
N GLY A 79 -34.24 2.88 17.90
CA GLY A 79 -32.97 3.11 17.23
C GLY A 79 -32.54 4.56 17.26
N TYR A 80 -31.65 4.93 16.34
CA TYR A 80 -31.08 6.27 16.33
C TYR A 80 -30.71 6.73 14.89
N LEU A 81 -30.53 8.05 14.73
CA LEU A 81 -29.90 8.65 13.55
C LEU A 81 -28.41 8.76 13.77
N MET A 82 -27.65 8.64 12.67
CA MET A 82 -26.20 8.81 12.64
C MET A 82 -25.73 9.34 11.28
N PRO A 83 -24.50 9.89 11.19
CA PRO A 83 -23.88 10.22 9.90
C PRO A 83 -23.79 8.97 9.01
N LYS A 84 -23.97 9.18 7.70
CA LYS A 84 -23.85 8.11 6.71
C LYS A 84 -22.38 7.84 6.43
N ALA A 85 -21.94 6.62 6.64
CA ALA A 85 -20.65 6.13 6.18
C ALA A 85 -20.65 5.89 4.65
N GLU A 86 -19.49 6.11 4.05
CA GLU A 86 -19.25 5.86 2.62
C GLU A 86 -17.96 5.06 2.42
N GLY A 87 -17.90 4.31 1.33
CA GLY A 87 -16.71 3.52 0.97
C GLY A 87 -16.90 2.03 1.19
N GLU A 88 -15.81 1.28 1.05
CA GLU A 88 -15.78 -0.18 1.11
C GLU A 88 -15.26 -0.65 2.48
N LYS A 89 -15.88 -1.68 3.04
CA LYS A 89 -15.40 -2.26 4.31
C LYS A 89 -13.97 -2.75 4.15
N LEU A 90 -13.09 -2.38 5.07
CA LEU A 90 -11.68 -2.76 5.09
C LEU A 90 -11.51 -4.30 4.99
N GLY A 91 -12.35 -5.06 5.68
CA GLY A 91 -12.33 -6.53 5.68
C GLY A 91 -12.72 -7.18 4.36
N THR A 92 -13.52 -6.51 3.52
CA THR A 92 -13.93 -7.03 2.21
C THR A 92 -13.19 -6.39 1.04
N SER A 93 -12.34 -5.42 1.32
CA SER A 93 -11.52 -4.72 0.33
C SER A 93 -10.02 -4.96 0.57
N VAL A 94 -9.35 -4.15 1.37
CA VAL A 94 -7.89 -4.24 1.60
C VAL A 94 -7.47 -5.60 2.14
N PHE A 95 -8.21 -6.16 3.09
CA PHE A 95 -7.91 -7.49 3.66
C PHE A 95 -8.14 -8.66 2.70
N ARG A 96 -8.63 -8.41 1.48
CA ARG A 96 -8.72 -9.42 0.41
C ARG A 96 -7.49 -9.43 -0.50
N GLY A 97 -6.43 -8.75 -0.09
CA GLY A 97 -5.17 -8.73 -0.79
C GLY A 97 -5.27 -8.14 -2.19
N GLU A 98 -4.48 -8.68 -3.11
CA GLU A 98 -4.38 -8.18 -4.48
C GLU A 98 -5.75 -8.13 -5.19
N LYS A 99 -6.61 -9.15 -4.98
CA LYS A 99 -7.96 -9.20 -5.56
C LYS A 99 -8.84 -8.05 -5.08
N GLY A 100 -8.83 -7.76 -3.79
CA GLY A 100 -9.61 -6.67 -3.20
C GLY A 100 -9.07 -5.31 -3.61
N MET A 101 -7.74 -5.14 -3.58
CA MET A 101 -7.09 -3.91 -4.00
C MET A 101 -7.36 -3.58 -5.47
N LYS A 102 -7.21 -4.53 -6.39
CA LYS A 102 -7.53 -4.34 -7.82
C LYS A 102 -8.97 -3.96 -8.05
N LYS A 103 -9.89 -4.57 -7.31
CA LYS A 103 -11.33 -4.32 -7.49
C LYS A 103 -11.75 -2.92 -7.03
N PHE A 104 -11.28 -2.48 -5.87
CA PHE A 104 -11.79 -1.27 -5.21
C PHE A 104 -10.80 -0.10 -5.22
N PHE A 105 -9.48 -0.37 -5.28
CA PHE A 105 -8.42 0.60 -5.09
C PHE A 105 -7.25 0.40 -6.09
N GLY A 106 -7.57 0.08 -7.34
CA GLY A 106 -6.60 -0.36 -8.35
C GLY A 106 -5.43 0.59 -8.64
N ASN A 107 -5.59 1.88 -8.33
CA ASN A 107 -4.55 2.90 -8.55
C ASN A 107 -3.72 3.22 -7.29
N TRP A 108 -3.93 2.49 -6.19
CA TRP A 108 -3.20 2.77 -4.96
C TRP A 108 -1.76 2.28 -5.02
N SER A 109 -0.89 3.07 -4.42
CA SER A 109 0.52 2.77 -4.15
C SER A 109 0.70 2.24 -2.72
N ARG A 110 1.93 1.81 -2.41
CA ARG A 110 2.32 1.49 -1.03
C ARG A 110 2.17 2.70 -0.11
N SER A 111 2.46 3.90 -0.62
CA SER A 111 2.29 5.16 0.10
C SER A 111 0.83 5.41 0.48
N ASP A 112 -0.12 5.11 -0.41
CA ASP A 112 -1.54 5.24 -0.11
C ASP A 112 -2.00 4.28 0.99
N LEU A 113 -1.48 3.04 0.99
CA LEU A 113 -1.77 2.06 2.05
C LEU A 113 -1.25 2.54 3.42
N VAL A 114 -0.03 3.09 3.46
CA VAL A 114 0.54 3.63 4.71
C VAL A 114 -0.19 4.90 5.14
N THR A 115 -0.61 5.75 4.20
CA THR A 115 -1.47 6.92 4.47
C THR A 115 -2.79 6.48 5.10
N LEU A 116 -3.41 5.42 4.58
CA LEU A 116 -4.62 4.85 5.19
C LEU A 116 -4.37 4.41 6.64
N ALA A 117 -3.24 3.75 6.92
CA ALA A 117 -2.88 3.35 8.29
C ALA A 117 -2.77 4.57 9.23
N VAL A 118 -2.11 5.63 8.78
CA VAL A 118 -1.99 6.89 9.54
C VAL A 118 -3.37 7.52 9.76
N THR A 119 -4.23 7.56 8.74
CA THR A 119 -5.58 8.13 8.84
C THR A 119 -6.44 7.36 9.86
N ILE A 120 -6.43 6.03 9.80
CA ILE A 120 -7.14 5.17 10.77
C ILE A 120 -6.66 5.45 12.19
N LEU A 121 -5.34 5.46 12.40
CA LEU A 121 -4.76 5.72 13.73
C LEU A 121 -5.07 7.12 14.26
N SER A 122 -5.03 8.13 13.40
CA SER A 122 -5.39 9.51 13.79
C SER A 122 -6.85 9.59 14.25
N THR A 123 -7.75 8.88 13.59
CA THR A 123 -9.15 8.79 14.00
C THR A 123 -9.29 8.05 15.33
N ILE A 124 -8.57 6.91 15.52
CA ILE A 124 -8.56 6.16 16.79
C ILE A 124 -8.02 7.05 17.91
N LYS A 125 -6.94 7.80 17.65
CA LYS A 125 -6.40 8.75 18.63
C LYS A 125 -7.46 9.77 19.09
N ASN A 126 -8.18 10.37 18.15
CA ASN A 126 -9.25 11.32 18.48
C ASN A 126 -10.39 10.68 19.31
N ILE A 127 -10.68 9.40 19.09
CA ILE A 127 -11.64 8.63 19.91
C ILE A 127 -11.08 8.41 21.32
N HIS A 128 -9.80 8.00 21.43
CA HIS A 128 -9.14 7.80 22.72
C HIS A 128 -8.99 9.10 23.53
N ASP A 129 -8.77 10.23 22.89
CA ASP A 129 -8.67 11.55 23.52
C ASP A 129 -10.00 11.96 24.23
N LEU A 130 -11.12 11.34 23.84
CA LEU A 130 -12.42 11.48 24.53
C LEU A 130 -12.64 10.46 25.65
N GLY A 131 -11.65 9.63 25.98
CA GLY A 131 -11.77 8.55 26.96
C GLY A 131 -12.62 7.37 26.50
N ILE A 132 -12.83 7.22 25.19
CA ILE A 132 -13.64 6.16 24.58
C ILE A 132 -12.72 5.07 24.02
N LEU A 133 -13.06 3.81 24.22
CA LEU A 133 -12.43 2.68 23.55
C LEU A 133 -13.40 2.07 22.51
N ILE A 134 -12.87 1.69 21.36
CA ILE A 134 -13.68 1.07 20.30
C ILE A 134 -14.15 -0.33 20.73
N GLY A 135 -13.26 -1.09 21.37
CA GLY A 135 -13.52 -2.42 21.94
C GLY A 135 -13.60 -3.53 20.91
N ASP A 136 -14.39 -3.39 19.85
CA ASP A 136 -14.47 -4.36 18.75
C ASP A 136 -13.83 -3.77 17.47
N ILE A 137 -12.54 -3.50 17.54
CA ILE A 137 -11.76 -3.12 16.35
C ILE A 137 -11.72 -4.31 15.40
N ASN A 138 -12.26 -4.14 14.20
CA ASN A 138 -12.19 -5.14 13.13
C ASN A 138 -12.40 -4.50 11.75
N GLY A 139 -12.07 -5.26 10.69
CA GLY A 139 -12.15 -4.76 9.30
C GLY A 139 -13.58 -4.56 8.77
N LEU A 140 -14.63 -5.03 9.46
CA LEU A 140 -16.02 -4.83 9.03
C LEU A 140 -16.61 -3.52 9.55
N ASN A 141 -16.02 -2.99 10.64
CA ASN A 141 -16.45 -1.76 11.30
C ASN A 141 -15.71 -0.51 10.80
N ILE A 142 -14.79 -0.65 9.85
CA ILE A 142 -14.06 0.45 9.22
C ILE A 142 -14.32 0.42 7.71
N LEU A 143 -14.90 1.53 7.19
CA LEU A 143 -15.11 1.74 5.75
C LEU A 143 -14.04 2.68 5.23
N VAL A 144 -13.52 2.38 4.05
CA VAL A 144 -12.46 3.13 3.38
C VAL A 144 -13.03 3.78 2.13
N LYS A 145 -13.01 5.11 2.09
CA LYS A 145 -13.38 5.89 0.89
C LYS A 145 -12.16 6.30 0.08
N SER A 146 -11.09 6.70 0.77
CA SER A 146 -9.79 7.06 0.19
C SER A 146 -8.67 6.82 1.20
N PRO A 147 -7.39 6.96 0.85
CA PRO A 147 -6.29 6.86 1.82
C PRO A 147 -6.42 7.83 2.99
N THR A 148 -7.06 8.97 2.77
CA THR A 148 -7.22 10.05 3.76
C THR A 148 -8.64 10.16 4.32
N LYS A 149 -9.56 9.25 3.94
CA LYS A 149 -10.95 9.32 4.40
C LYS A 149 -11.51 7.95 4.74
N VAL A 150 -11.78 7.77 6.03
CA VAL A 150 -12.33 6.52 6.60
C VAL A 150 -13.59 6.81 7.41
N TYR A 151 -14.39 5.78 7.64
CA TYR A 151 -15.56 5.85 8.50
C TYR A 151 -15.56 4.69 9.49
N PHE A 152 -15.75 4.99 10.76
CA PHE A 152 -16.00 4.02 11.82
C PHE A 152 -17.49 3.90 12.05
N VAL A 153 -17.99 2.68 11.94
CA VAL A 153 -19.40 2.35 12.12
C VAL A 153 -19.60 1.47 13.36
N ASP A 154 -20.86 1.18 13.72
CA ASP A 154 -21.21 0.39 14.91
C ASP A 154 -20.71 1.03 16.23
N THR A 155 -20.68 2.35 16.25
CA THR A 155 -20.15 3.16 17.36
C THR A 155 -21.01 3.08 18.65
N ASP A 156 -22.23 2.61 18.56
CA ASP A 156 -23.09 2.27 19.69
C ASP A 156 -22.56 1.09 20.53
N SER A 157 -21.66 0.28 19.96
CA SER A 157 -20.96 -0.77 20.68
C SER A 157 -19.74 -0.26 21.46
N PHE A 158 -19.17 0.92 21.16
CA PHE A 158 -17.96 1.43 21.79
C PHE A 158 -18.07 1.45 23.31
N GLN A 159 -16.95 1.21 23.99
CA GLN A 159 -16.89 1.35 25.43
C GLN A 159 -16.82 2.83 25.81
N ILE A 160 -17.78 3.29 26.57
CA ILE A 160 -17.83 4.69 27.06
C ILE A 160 -18.20 4.68 28.56
N ASN A 161 -17.37 5.32 29.36
CA ASN A 161 -17.52 5.35 30.83
C ASN A 161 -17.73 3.92 31.40
N GLU A 162 -18.81 3.72 32.15
CA GLU A 162 -19.19 2.44 32.74
C GLU A 162 -19.83 1.43 31.76
N TYR A 163 -20.09 1.85 30.52
CA TYR A 163 -20.74 0.99 29.51
C TYR A 163 -19.71 0.22 28.71
N PRO A 164 -19.57 -1.10 28.89
CA PRO A 164 -18.61 -1.89 28.12
C PRO A 164 -18.97 -2.02 26.65
N CYS A 165 -17.99 -2.41 25.83
CA CYS A 165 -18.25 -2.94 24.50
C CYS A 165 -18.62 -4.41 24.62
N PRO A 166 -19.90 -4.81 24.32
CA PRO A 166 -20.42 -6.15 24.64
C PRO A 166 -19.98 -7.22 23.63
N VAL A 167 -19.26 -6.85 22.60
CA VAL A 167 -18.86 -7.71 21.48
C VAL A 167 -17.34 -7.69 21.28
N GLY A 168 -16.82 -8.64 20.53
CA GLY A 168 -15.41 -8.72 20.19
C GLY A 168 -15.16 -9.77 19.11
N THR A 169 -14.22 -9.49 18.24
CA THR A 169 -13.79 -10.38 17.18
C THR A 169 -12.55 -11.14 17.63
N LEU A 170 -12.59 -12.47 17.63
CA LEU A 170 -11.57 -13.34 18.19
C LEU A 170 -10.15 -12.96 17.76
N ASP A 171 -9.94 -12.81 16.45
CA ASP A 171 -8.62 -12.49 15.87
C ASP A 171 -8.01 -11.17 16.37
N PHE A 172 -8.86 -10.24 16.84
CA PHE A 172 -8.47 -8.91 17.33
C PHE A 172 -8.47 -8.83 18.86
N THR A 173 -8.87 -9.91 19.52
CA THR A 173 -9.02 -9.93 20.97
C THR A 173 -7.71 -10.33 21.64
N ALA A 174 -7.26 -9.51 22.59
CA ALA A 174 -6.04 -9.75 23.34
C ALA A 174 -6.08 -11.09 24.12
N PRO A 175 -4.94 -11.81 24.25
CA PRO A 175 -4.91 -13.14 24.83
C PRO A 175 -5.47 -13.20 26.26
N GLU A 176 -5.24 -12.16 27.07
CA GLU A 176 -5.65 -12.10 28.48
C GLU A 176 -7.16 -11.89 28.69
N ILE A 177 -7.89 -11.53 27.65
CA ILE A 177 -9.34 -11.31 27.72
C ILE A 177 -10.15 -12.27 26.84
N GLN A 178 -9.50 -13.21 26.16
CA GLN A 178 -10.23 -14.22 25.40
C GLN A 178 -11.12 -15.07 26.31
N GLY A 179 -12.32 -15.40 25.82
CA GLY A 179 -13.29 -16.17 26.55
C GLY A 179 -14.05 -15.44 27.69
N LYS A 180 -13.77 -14.15 27.93
CA LYS A 180 -14.52 -13.34 28.88
C LYS A 180 -15.88 -12.93 28.31
N ASP A 181 -16.88 -12.73 29.19
CA ASP A 181 -18.15 -12.11 28.78
C ASP A 181 -18.00 -10.59 28.74
N TYR A 182 -17.86 -10.08 27.55
CA TYR A 182 -17.60 -8.65 27.30
C TYR A 182 -18.76 -7.72 27.71
N LYS A 183 -19.91 -8.23 28.00
CA LYS A 183 -21.04 -7.42 28.51
C LYS A 183 -20.80 -6.89 29.91
N TYR A 184 -19.94 -7.58 30.69
CA TYR A 184 -19.70 -7.27 32.11
C TYR A 184 -18.24 -6.92 32.38
N PHE A 185 -17.46 -6.66 31.30
CA PHE A 185 -16.03 -6.44 31.43
C PHE A 185 -15.64 -5.17 30.70
N LEU A 186 -15.02 -4.24 31.42
CA LEU A 186 -14.40 -3.05 30.82
C LEU A 186 -12.99 -3.39 30.33
N ARG A 187 -12.75 -3.20 29.04
CA ARG A 187 -11.42 -3.33 28.45
C ARG A 187 -10.50 -2.23 28.94
N SER A 188 -9.24 -2.55 29.10
CA SER A 188 -8.18 -1.58 29.29
C SER A 188 -7.69 -1.01 27.97
N ILE A 189 -6.95 0.09 28.03
CA ILE A 189 -6.22 0.62 26.85
C ILE A 189 -5.21 -0.39 26.31
N GLY A 190 -4.63 -1.24 27.16
CA GLY A 190 -3.69 -2.29 26.74
C GLY A 190 -4.37 -3.40 25.92
N ASN A 191 -5.63 -3.74 26.24
CA ASN A 191 -6.42 -4.66 25.41
C ASN A 191 -6.73 -4.04 24.04
N GLU A 192 -7.07 -2.76 24.00
CA GLU A 192 -7.32 -2.00 22.76
C GLU A 192 -6.04 -1.89 21.91
N ASN A 193 -4.88 -1.61 22.54
CA ASN A 193 -3.58 -1.53 21.86
C ASN A 193 -3.20 -2.85 21.16
N PHE A 194 -3.60 -4.00 21.70
CA PHE A 194 -3.44 -5.28 21.01
C PHE A 194 -4.27 -5.32 19.73
N ALA A 195 -5.54 -4.94 19.79
CA ALA A 195 -6.43 -4.92 18.64
C ALA A 195 -5.94 -3.94 17.55
N ILE A 196 -5.40 -2.78 17.95
CA ILE A 196 -4.76 -1.80 17.06
C ILE A 196 -3.55 -2.43 16.36
N ALA A 197 -2.68 -3.12 17.09
CA ALA A 197 -1.52 -3.80 16.51
C ALA A 197 -1.95 -4.87 15.48
N VAL A 198 -2.98 -5.66 15.78
CA VAL A 198 -3.55 -6.65 14.84
C VAL A 198 -4.12 -5.96 13.60
N LEU A 199 -4.86 -4.85 13.78
CA LEU A 199 -5.42 -4.07 12.68
C LEU A 199 -4.32 -3.59 11.72
N LEU A 200 -3.26 -3.00 12.26
CA LEU A 200 -2.12 -2.49 11.48
C LEU A 200 -1.36 -3.62 10.79
N PHE A 201 -1.15 -4.74 11.49
CA PHE A 201 -0.52 -5.90 10.88
C PHE A 201 -1.36 -6.40 9.70
N LYS A 202 -2.66 -6.65 9.89
CA LYS A 202 -3.57 -7.09 8.82
C LYS A 202 -3.65 -6.06 7.68
N LEU A 203 -3.56 -4.77 7.97
CA LEU A 203 -3.55 -3.72 6.95
C LEU A 203 -2.30 -3.81 6.07
N LEU A 204 -1.12 -3.87 6.68
CA LEU A 204 0.16 -3.91 5.98
C LEU A 204 0.46 -5.28 5.35
N MET A 205 -0.17 -6.33 5.85
CA MET A 205 -0.09 -7.71 5.37
C MET A 205 -1.37 -8.16 4.66
N PHE A 206 -2.18 -7.22 4.15
CA PHE A 206 -3.36 -7.47 3.31
C PHE A 206 -4.34 -8.52 3.85
N GLY A 207 -4.60 -8.49 5.15
CA GLY A 207 -5.59 -9.32 5.81
C GLY A 207 -5.01 -10.56 6.50
N GLU A 208 -3.71 -10.86 6.31
CA GLU A 208 -3.09 -11.99 7.02
C GLU A 208 -3.06 -11.75 8.53
N SER A 209 -3.32 -12.80 9.28
CA SER A 209 -3.25 -12.73 10.74
C SER A 209 -1.79 -12.76 11.24
N PRO A 210 -1.43 -11.98 12.28
CA PRO A 210 -0.12 -12.12 12.90
C PRO A 210 0.13 -13.52 13.47
N TYR A 211 -0.92 -14.26 13.73
CA TYR A 211 -0.89 -15.62 14.30
C TYR A 211 -1.21 -16.73 13.29
N ALA A 212 -1.30 -16.39 11.99
CA ALA A 212 -1.40 -17.40 10.95
C ALA A 212 -0.09 -18.20 10.84
N GLN A 213 -0.21 -19.52 10.67
CA GLN A 213 0.93 -20.44 10.60
C GLN A 213 0.66 -21.55 9.58
N GLN A 214 1.72 -22.09 8.98
CA GLN A 214 1.67 -23.34 8.27
C GLN A 214 1.91 -24.51 9.22
N GLY A 215 1.07 -25.55 9.15
CA GLY A 215 1.22 -26.75 9.97
C GLY A 215 1.08 -26.52 11.49
N GLY A 216 0.50 -25.40 11.88
CA GLY A 216 0.30 -25.02 13.27
C GLY A 216 -1.12 -25.28 13.78
N SER A 217 -1.37 -24.86 15.01
CA SER A 217 -2.68 -24.84 15.65
C SER A 217 -3.60 -23.78 15.04
N ASP A 218 -4.86 -23.73 15.46
CA ASP A 218 -5.76 -22.66 15.08
C ASP A 218 -5.29 -21.29 15.60
N ILE A 219 -5.84 -20.23 15.02
CA ILE A 219 -5.45 -18.84 15.35
C ILE A 219 -5.72 -18.52 16.82
N ALA A 220 -6.82 -19.01 17.41
CA ALA A 220 -7.16 -18.76 18.81
C ALA A 220 -6.10 -19.33 19.75
N HIS A 221 -5.68 -20.56 19.50
CA HIS A 221 -4.60 -21.19 20.25
C HIS A 221 -3.28 -20.41 20.10
N ASN A 222 -2.93 -20.01 18.87
CA ASN A 222 -1.69 -19.27 18.61
C ASN A 222 -1.70 -17.89 19.29
N ILE A 223 -2.86 -17.21 19.36
CA ILE A 223 -3.02 -15.96 20.12
C ILE A 223 -2.79 -16.23 21.61
N SER A 224 -3.49 -17.24 22.18
CA SER A 224 -3.42 -17.54 23.62
C SER A 224 -2.01 -17.93 24.07
N THR A 225 -1.26 -18.57 23.20
CA THR A 225 0.14 -18.97 23.47
C THR A 225 1.15 -17.92 23.06
N GLY A 226 0.76 -16.84 22.37
CA GLY A 226 1.66 -15.81 21.85
C GLY A 226 2.66 -16.36 20.84
N ASP A 227 2.23 -17.34 20.02
CA ASP A 227 3.11 -18.00 19.05
C ASP A 227 3.13 -17.25 17.70
N PHE A 228 3.81 -16.12 17.70
CA PHE A 228 4.00 -15.29 16.51
C PHE A 228 5.02 -15.93 15.55
N SER A 229 4.66 -16.08 14.27
CA SER A 229 5.42 -16.88 13.31
C SER A 229 6.37 -16.07 12.40
N PHE A 230 6.23 -14.75 12.33
CA PHE A 230 7.05 -13.94 11.42
C PHE A 230 8.44 -13.69 12.02
N PRO A 231 9.52 -13.83 11.20
CA PRO A 231 10.90 -13.79 11.70
C PRO A 231 11.36 -12.37 12.02
N PHE A 232 12.23 -12.23 13.03
CA PHE A 232 12.92 -10.99 13.33
C PHE A 232 14.36 -11.25 13.83
N LYS A 233 15.35 -10.53 13.26
CA LYS A 233 16.78 -10.60 13.62
C LYS A 233 17.32 -12.04 13.76
N GLY A 234 17.14 -12.85 12.73
CA GLY A 234 17.64 -14.22 12.68
C GLY A 234 16.86 -15.23 13.53
N LYS A 235 15.87 -14.80 14.31
CA LYS A 235 14.94 -15.69 15.01
C LYS A 235 13.91 -16.21 14.00
N VAL A 236 14.28 -17.25 13.26
CA VAL A 236 13.43 -17.91 12.25
C VAL A 236 12.72 -19.08 12.91
N ASN A 237 11.41 -19.18 12.65
CA ASN A 237 10.69 -20.43 12.83
C ASN A 237 10.10 -20.83 11.45
N ASN A 238 10.01 -22.12 11.18
CA ASN A 238 9.50 -22.63 9.90
C ASN A 238 7.94 -22.61 9.84
N LYS A 239 7.29 -21.76 10.65
CA LYS A 239 5.85 -21.71 10.81
C LYS A 239 5.19 -20.57 10.02
N MET A 240 5.97 -19.64 9.46
CA MET A 240 5.41 -18.53 8.68
C MET A 240 4.50 -19.05 7.55
N PRO A 241 3.33 -18.42 7.30
CA PRO A 241 2.42 -18.85 6.25
C PRO A 241 3.09 -18.95 4.88
N LYS A 242 2.67 -19.92 4.06
CA LYS A 242 3.14 -20.05 2.67
C LYS A 242 2.59 -18.92 1.81
N GLY A 243 3.35 -18.49 0.80
CA GLY A 243 2.99 -17.45 -0.15
C GLY A 243 3.91 -16.23 -0.06
N ASP A 244 3.44 -15.09 -0.60
CA ASP A 244 4.23 -13.85 -0.70
C ASP A 244 4.39 -13.10 0.65
N TRP A 245 3.93 -13.66 1.76
CA TRP A 245 3.94 -13.01 3.08
C TRP A 245 5.34 -12.67 3.57
N GLY A 246 6.33 -13.51 3.25
CA GLY A 246 7.75 -13.23 3.52
C GLY A 246 8.22 -11.97 2.81
N CYS A 247 7.85 -11.81 1.54
CA CYS A 247 8.17 -10.62 0.76
C CYS A 247 7.53 -9.36 1.39
N PHE A 248 6.23 -9.42 1.76
CA PHE A 248 5.55 -8.28 2.38
C PHE A 248 6.20 -7.91 3.72
N TRP A 249 6.46 -8.91 4.56
CA TRP A 249 7.09 -8.74 5.86
C TRP A 249 8.50 -8.15 5.76
N SER A 250 9.34 -8.69 4.85
CA SER A 250 10.73 -8.26 4.70
C SER A 250 10.86 -6.80 4.24
N HIS A 251 9.86 -6.28 3.49
CA HIS A 251 9.82 -4.90 3.03
C HIS A 251 9.24 -3.89 4.03
N LEU A 252 8.76 -4.35 5.20
CA LEU A 252 8.42 -3.43 6.28
C LEU A 252 9.70 -2.89 6.93
N PRO A 253 9.75 -1.60 7.33
CA PRO A 253 10.87 -1.05 8.09
C PRO A 253 11.21 -1.89 9.32
N ASP A 254 12.49 -2.03 9.62
CA ASP A 254 12.99 -2.83 10.75
C ASP A 254 12.30 -2.47 12.06
N LYS A 255 12.07 -1.17 12.29
CA LYS A 255 11.43 -0.71 13.51
C LYS A 255 9.98 -1.16 13.62
N LEU A 256 9.21 -1.15 12.53
CA LEU A 256 7.84 -1.68 12.52
C LEU A 256 7.83 -3.19 12.77
N ARG A 257 8.74 -3.93 12.13
CA ARG A 257 8.90 -5.38 12.36
C ARG A 257 9.27 -5.69 13.81
N GLU A 258 10.16 -4.90 14.40
CA GLU A 258 10.54 -5.01 15.81
C GLU A 258 9.33 -4.83 16.73
N ILE A 259 8.56 -3.76 16.53
CA ILE A 259 7.40 -3.46 17.37
C ILE A 259 6.35 -4.57 17.26
N PHE A 260 6.02 -5.03 16.03
CA PHE A 260 5.11 -6.16 15.84
C PHE A 260 5.62 -7.42 16.53
N TYR A 261 6.90 -7.77 16.34
CA TYR A 261 7.50 -8.95 16.95
C TYR A 261 7.38 -8.91 18.48
N ARG A 262 7.76 -7.80 19.10
CA ARG A 262 7.71 -7.63 20.56
C ARG A 262 6.30 -7.58 21.12
N THR A 263 5.33 -7.11 20.34
CA THR A 263 3.91 -7.03 20.74
C THR A 263 3.24 -8.41 20.69
N PHE A 264 3.57 -9.24 19.69
CA PHE A 264 2.86 -10.49 19.46
C PHE A 264 3.57 -11.73 20.00
N LYS A 265 4.89 -11.69 20.21
CA LYS A 265 5.67 -12.85 20.66
C LYS A 265 5.71 -12.93 22.19
N LYS A 266 5.20 -14.03 22.73
CA LYS A 266 5.27 -14.30 24.18
C LYS A 266 6.72 -14.28 24.68
N GLY A 267 6.95 -13.64 25.82
CA GLY A 267 8.28 -13.46 26.42
C GLY A 267 9.01 -12.20 25.96
N GLU A 268 8.48 -11.47 24.98
CA GLU A 268 8.99 -10.15 24.57
C GLU A 268 8.34 -9.04 25.43
N THR A 269 9.03 -7.90 25.55
CA THR A 269 8.67 -6.83 26.50
C THR A 269 7.30 -6.19 26.22
N MET A 270 6.92 -6.03 24.93
CA MET A 270 5.66 -5.40 24.55
C MET A 270 4.49 -6.37 24.47
N TYR A 271 4.70 -7.65 24.82
CA TYR A 271 3.64 -8.64 24.95
C TYR A 271 2.77 -8.41 26.19
N ASP A 272 3.39 -7.84 27.25
CA ASP A 272 2.65 -7.44 28.46
C ASP A 272 1.63 -6.33 28.13
N GLU A 273 0.44 -6.48 28.66
CA GLU A 273 -0.68 -5.55 28.40
C GLU A 273 -0.33 -4.08 28.64
N ARG A 274 0.44 -3.80 29.72
CA ARG A 274 0.81 -2.42 30.12
C ARG A 274 1.94 -1.82 29.27
N MET A 275 2.67 -2.67 28.56
CA MET A 275 3.83 -2.26 27.76
C MET A 275 3.53 -2.19 26.25
N ARG A 276 2.32 -2.55 25.85
CA ARG A 276 1.90 -2.51 24.44
C ARG A 276 1.95 -1.10 23.88
N PRO A 277 2.50 -0.91 22.68
CA PRO A 277 2.62 0.40 22.07
C PRO A 277 1.25 1.01 21.81
N GLY A 278 1.05 2.23 22.30
CA GLY A 278 -0.14 3.02 22.03
C GLY A 278 -0.14 3.64 20.62
N VAL A 279 -1.20 4.33 20.30
CA VAL A 279 -1.43 4.93 18.97
C VAL A 279 -0.28 5.86 18.55
N GLU A 280 0.27 6.63 19.47
CA GLU A 280 1.34 7.60 19.19
C GLU A 280 2.63 6.94 18.69
N VAL A 281 2.97 5.77 19.24
CA VAL A 281 4.15 5.00 18.81
C VAL A 281 3.99 4.55 17.36
N TRP A 282 2.82 4.03 17.02
CA TRP A 282 2.51 3.59 15.66
C TRP A 282 2.46 4.76 14.69
N LEU A 283 1.82 5.87 15.05
CA LEU A 283 1.76 7.09 14.23
C LEU A 283 3.16 7.61 13.90
N LYS A 284 4.05 7.66 14.90
CA LYS A 284 5.44 8.07 14.69
C LYS A 284 6.14 7.20 13.65
N GLU A 285 6.12 5.89 13.84
CA GLU A 285 6.86 4.96 12.97
C GLU A 285 6.26 4.87 11.56
N LEU A 286 4.93 4.91 11.45
CA LEU A 286 4.26 4.94 10.14
C LEU A 286 4.48 6.27 9.40
N SER A 287 4.58 7.40 10.12
CA SER A 287 4.93 8.69 9.51
C SER A 287 6.36 8.71 8.98
N ILE A 288 7.30 8.06 9.69
CA ILE A 288 8.68 7.85 9.19
C ILE A 288 8.66 6.98 7.93
N TYR A 289 7.92 5.88 7.96
CA TYR A 289 7.78 4.98 6.81
C TYR A 289 7.18 5.70 5.60
N LEU A 290 6.10 6.46 5.80
CA LEU A 290 5.44 7.25 4.76
C LEU A 290 6.40 8.26 4.12
N ARG A 291 7.18 8.97 4.95
CA ARG A 291 8.21 9.91 4.46
C ARG A 291 9.25 9.18 3.61
N GLN A 292 9.76 8.02 4.05
CA GLN A 292 10.76 7.24 3.30
C GLN A 292 10.23 6.69 1.97
N LEU A 293 8.92 6.41 1.88
CA LEU A 293 8.26 6.08 0.63
C LEU A 293 8.20 7.29 -0.31
N ASN A 294 7.79 8.46 0.21
CA ASN A 294 7.54 9.65 -0.58
C ASN A 294 8.83 10.35 -1.05
N ASP A 295 9.89 10.36 -0.25
CA ASP A 295 11.19 10.95 -0.61
C ASP A 295 12.06 10.01 -1.45
N GLY A 296 11.59 8.79 -1.72
CA GLY A 296 12.27 7.80 -2.54
C GLY A 296 13.44 7.09 -1.85
N THR A 297 13.64 7.26 -0.55
CA THR A 297 14.70 6.59 0.22
C THR A 297 14.61 5.07 0.07
N LEU A 298 13.43 4.48 0.25
CA LEU A 298 13.23 3.03 0.12
C LEU A 298 13.38 2.56 -1.33
N LYS A 299 12.90 3.34 -2.30
CA LYS A 299 13.06 3.03 -3.72
C LYS A 299 14.53 2.95 -4.13
N LYS A 300 15.39 3.77 -3.54
CA LYS A 300 16.85 3.75 -3.78
C LYS A 300 17.51 2.49 -3.21
N ILE A 301 16.96 1.92 -2.15
CA ILE A 301 17.50 0.71 -1.53
C ILE A 301 17.02 -0.54 -2.28
N ASP A 302 15.73 -0.69 -2.46
CA ASP A 302 15.11 -1.78 -3.23
C ASP A 302 13.83 -1.27 -3.88
N ILE A 303 13.72 -1.36 -5.19
CA ILE A 303 12.55 -0.91 -5.96
C ILE A 303 11.27 -1.66 -5.55
N GLU A 304 11.37 -2.90 -5.08
CA GLU A 304 10.24 -3.66 -4.60
C GLU A 304 9.62 -3.05 -3.33
N SER A 305 10.39 -2.30 -2.54
CA SER A 305 9.91 -1.67 -1.30
C SER A 305 8.80 -0.64 -1.51
N VAL A 306 8.67 -0.07 -2.71
CA VAL A 306 7.60 0.89 -3.04
C VAL A 306 6.41 0.23 -3.74
N LYS A 307 6.52 -1.04 -4.11
CA LYS A 307 5.41 -1.78 -4.70
C LYS A 307 4.39 -2.15 -3.64
N LEU A 308 3.12 -2.08 -4.00
CA LEU A 308 2.04 -2.50 -3.12
C LEU A 308 2.16 -3.99 -2.78
N PHE A 309 2.50 -4.82 -3.77
CA PHE A 309 2.73 -6.26 -3.66
C PHE A 309 4.15 -6.60 -4.14
N PRO A 310 5.17 -6.52 -3.27
CA PRO A 310 6.51 -6.96 -3.61
C PRO A 310 6.53 -8.48 -3.88
N LYS A 311 7.32 -8.90 -4.87
CA LYS A 311 7.40 -10.31 -5.31
C LYS A 311 8.73 -10.98 -4.95
N THR A 312 9.65 -10.26 -4.37
CA THR A 312 10.94 -10.78 -3.89
C THR A 312 11.18 -10.28 -2.48
N ASP A 313 11.95 -11.02 -1.71
CA ASP A 313 12.38 -10.59 -0.39
C ASP A 313 13.25 -9.33 -0.47
N PHE A 314 13.13 -8.49 0.56
CA PHE A 314 13.97 -7.31 0.70
C PHE A 314 15.45 -7.72 0.77
N ASN A 315 16.24 -7.14 -0.12
CA ASN A 315 17.66 -7.38 -0.18
C ASN A 315 18.42 -6.04 -0.22
N PRO A 316 19.00 -5.58 0.91
CA PRO A 316 19.74 -4.33 0.96
C PRO A 316 21.04 -4.39 0.14
N ASN A 317 21.50 -5.59 -0.22
CA ASN A 317 22.68 -5.82 -1.05
C ASN A 317 22.34 -5.98 -2.53
N LYS A 318 21.05 -5.90 -2.92
CA LYS A 318 20.74 -5.73 -4.35
C LYS A 318 21.50 -4.52 -4.86
N PRO A 319 22.10 -4.59 -6.06
CA PRO A 319 22.75 -3.43 -6.66
C PRO A 319 21.76 -2.27 -6.58
N LYS A 320 22.10 -1.27 -5.77
CA LYS A 320 21.23 -0.11 -5.56
C LYS A 320 21.00 0.52 -6.90
N TYR A 321 19.73 0.76 -7.27
CA TYR A 321 19.46 1.70 -8.34
C TYR A 321 19.89 3.09 -7.86
N ILE A 322 21.17 3.37 -8.03
CA ILE A 322 21.73 4.69 -7.79
C ILE A 322 21.61 5.43 -9.13
N SER A 323 20.98 6.59 -9.12
CA SER A 323 20.96 7.41 -10.36
C SER A 323 22.39 7.61 -10.82
N PHE A 324 22.62 7.72 -12.13
CA PHE A 324 23.96 7.95 -12.65
C PHE A 324 24.67 9.13 -11.96
N LYS A 325 23.90 10.15 -11.62
CA LYS A 325 24.35 11.35 -10.92
C LYS A 325 24.91 11.07 -9.52
N ASP A 326 24.34 10.10 -8.82
CA ASP A 326 24.72 9.72 -7.45
C ASP A 326 25.85 8.68 -7.42
N ARG A 327 26.23 8.13 -8.57
CA ARG A 327 27.27 7.10 -8.71
C ARG A 327 28.68 7.65 -8.89
N CYS A 328 28.79 8.95 -9.17
CA CYS A 328 30.08 9.57 -9.35
C CYS A 328 30.84 9.68 -8.04
N SER A 329 32.02 9.10 -7.98
CA SER A 329 32.84 9.02 -6.78
C SER A 329 33.48 10.36 -6.38
N SER A 330 33.56 11.30 -7.30
CA SER A 330 34.10 12.64 -7.02
C SER A 330 33.29 13.74 -7.69
N GLN A 331 33.38 14.94 -7.14
CA GLN A 331 32.73 16.12 -7.69
C GLN A 331 33.30 16.51 -9.08
N VAL A 332 34.58 16.23 -9.30
CA VAL A 332 35.26 16.46 -10.60
C VAL A 332 34.72 15.50 -11.65
N GLU A 333 34.63 14.23 -11.33
CA GLU A 333 34.06 13.19 -12.18
C GLU A 333 32.61 13.49 -12.52
N ARG A 334 31.81 13.89 -11.52
CA ARG A 334 30.42 14.32 -11.71
C ARG A 334 30.32 15.45 -12.74
N ARG A 335 31.14 16.50 -12.63
CA ARG A 335 31.14 17.65 -13.56
C ARG A 335 31.54 17.25 -14.98
N LEU A 336 32.54 16.37 -15.13
CA LEU A 336 32.96 15.88 -16.45
C LEU A 336 31.83 15.09 -17.11
N ILE A 337 31.21 14.17 -16.36
CA ILE A 337 30.11 13.37 -16.86
C ILE A 337 28.88 14.22 -17.17
N GLU A 338 28.54 15.21 -16.33
CA GLU A 338 27.44 16.14 -16.60
C GLU A 338 27.71 16.99 -17.87
N LYS A 339 28.95 17.41 -18.09
CA LYS A 339 29.34 18.12 -19.31
C LYS A 339 29.17 17.25 -20.55
N GLU A 340 29.60 16.01 -20.47
CA GLU A 340 29.47 15.06 -21.58
C GLU A 340 28.02 14.67 -21.83
N ILE A 341 27.23 14.45 -20.79
CA ILE A 341 25.78 14.23 -20.92
C ILE A 341 25.10 15.41 -21.59
N SER A 342 25.49 16.63 -21.20
CA SER A 342 24.93 17.85 -21.82
C SER A 342 25.31 17.97 -23.30
N LEU A 343 26.55 17.66 -23.64
CA LEU A 343 27.02 17.62 -25.02
C LEU A 343 26.28 16.57 -25.84
N TRP A 344 26.16 15.35 -25.29
CA TRP A 344 25.39 14.28 -25.92
C TRP A 344 23.92 14.69 -26.13
N LYS A 345 23.27 15.25 -25.13
CA LYS A 345 21.89 15.72 -25.23
C LYS A 345 21.71 16.84 -26.26
N SER A 346 22.67 17.72 -26.39
CA SER A 346 22.60 18.80 -27.38
C SER A 346 22.83 18.31 -28.82
N GLN A 347 23.67 17.32 -29.01
CA GLN A 347 23.98 16.75 -30.34
C GLN A 347 22.98 15.65 -30.73
N LYS A 348 22.39 14.97 -29.76
CA LYS A 348 21.47 13.84 -29.91
C LYS A 348 20.39 14.12 -30.94
N PHE A 349 19.73 15.27 -30.87
CA PHE A 349 18.67 15.62 -31.81
C PHE A 349 19.13 15.70 -33.27
N LEU A 350 20.28 16.31 -33.51
CA LEU A 350 20.86 16.41 -34.85
C LEU A 350 21.25 15.03 -35.41
N TYR A 351 21.85 14.21 -34.57
CA TYR A 351 22.20 12.84 -34.96
C TYR A 351 20.96 12.01 -35.24
N PHE A 352 19.91 12.16 -34.48
CA PHE A 352 18.66 11.43 -34.71
C PHE A 352 17.94 11.87 -35.95
N GLN A 353 17.93 13.16 -36.23
CA GLN A 353 17.34 13.64 -37.46
C GLN A 353 18.09 13.06 -38.67
N LYS A 354 19.40 12.92 -38.59
CA LYS A 354 20.23 12.30 -39.64
C LYS A 354 19.92 10.80 -39.75
N VAL A 355 19.86 10.07 -38.65
CA VAL A 355 19.45 8.64 -38.62
C VAL A 355 18.07 8.45 -39.22
N VAL A 356 17.11 9.24 -38.81
CA VAL A 356 15.72 9.17 -39.31
C VAL A 356 15.65 9.44 -40.79
N ASN A 357 16.43 10.40 -41.29
CA ASN A 357 16.49 10.71 -42.72
C ASN A 357 17.12 9.56 -43.51
N LEU A 358 18.21 8.98 -43.01
CA LEU A 358 18.87 7.83 -43.62
C LEU A 358 18.01 6.57 -43.61
N VAL A 359 17.26 6.33 -42.51
CA VAL A 359 16.28 5.22 -42.41
C VAL A 359 15.12 5.43 -43.38
N GLY A 360 14.74 6.69 -43.64
CA GLY A 360 13.74 7.04 -44.65
C GLY A 360 14.18 6.79 -46.09
N ASP A 361 15.49 6.73 -46.33
CA ASP A 361 16.10 6.44 -47.62
C ASP A 361 16.71 5.03 -47.62
N SER A 362 15.91 4.07 -48.02
CA SER A 362 16.27 2.63 -48.03
C SER A 362 17.44 2.29 -48.97
N THR A 363 17.89 3.23 -49.83
CA THR A 363 18.99 3.01 -50.77
C THR A 363 20.37 3.23 -50.15
N ASN A 364 20.44 3.89 -48.98
CA ASN A 364 21.71 4.32 -48.38
C ASN A 364 22.14 3.56 -47.12
N VAL A 365 22.02 2.22 -47.18
CA VAL A 365 22.33 1.30 -46.08
C VAL A 365 23.75 1.43 -45.55
N ARG A 366 24.72 1.65 -46.46
CA ARG A 366 26.15 1.75 -46.10
C ARG A 366 26.43 3.02 -45.26
N GLU A 367 25.87 4.15 -45.66
CA GLU A 367 26.01 5.41 -44.96
C GLU A 367 25.34 5.35 -43.59
N LEU A 368 24.16 4.76 -43.51
CA LEU A 368 23.46 4.55 -42.24
C LEU A 368 24.30 3.72 -41.27
N LYS A 369 24.87 2.59 -41.70
CA LYS A 369 25.75 1.77 -40.87
C LYS A 369 26.96 2.54 -40.38
N ALA A 370 27.64 3.30 -41.26
CA ALA A 370 28.76 4.12 -40.86
C ALA A 370 28.39 5.17 -39.83
N PHE A 371 27.27 5.84 -40.01
CA PHE A 371 26.76 6.84 -39.08
C PHE A 371 26.38 6.27 -37.73
N LEU A 372 25.70 5.13 -37.70
CA LEU A 372 25.34 4.44 -36.44
C LEU A 372 26.58 3.92 -35.70
N SER A 373 27.61 3.49 -36.43
CA SER A 373 28.89 3.13 -35.84
C SER A 373 29.58 4.33 -35.18
N GLU A 374 29.60 5.48 -35.82
CA GLU A 374 30.10 6.73 -35.24
C GLU A 374 29.34 7.13 -33.99
N LEU A 375 28.00 7.04 -34.03
CA LEU A 375 27.14 7.31 -32.88
C LEU A 375 27.42 6.36 -31.72
N SER A 376 27.66 5.07 -32.00
CA SER A 376 28.04 4.08 -30.99
C SER A 376 29.39 4.42 -30.33
N VAL A 377 30.36 4.93 -31.12
CA VAL A 377 31.66 5.40 -30.58
C VAL A 377 31.46 6.59 -29.63
N LEU A 378 30.64 7.56 -30.00
CA LEU A 378 30.32 8.69 -29.11
C LEU A 378 29.70 8.22 -27.78
N LEU A 379 28.81 7.26 -27.81
CA LEU A 379 28.26 6.66 -26.58
C LEU A 379 29.31 5.93 -25.76
N ASN A 380 30.29 5.31 -26.41
CA ASN A 380 31.37 4.61 -25.74
C ASN A 380 32.26 5.52 -24.91
N VAL A 381 32.37 6.82 -25.24
CA VAL A 381 33.09 7.79 -24.39
C VAL A 381 32.51 7.83 -22.98
N TYR A 382 31.20 7.61 -22.85
CA TYR A 382 30.53 7.60 -21.54
C TYR A 382 30.56 6.26 -20.83
N VAL A 383 30.72 5.18 -21.55
CA VAL A 383 30.57 3.80 -21.03
C VAL A 383 31.82 2.95 -21.27
N THR A 384 32.94 3.53 -21.70
CA THR A 384 34.16 2.82 -22.07
C THR A 384 34.71 1.91 -20.96
N ASN A 385 34.54 2.30 -19.70
CA ASN A 385 34.95 1.50 -18.56
C ASN A 385 33.78 0.71 -17.92
N MET A 386 32.59 0.81 -18.51
CA MET A 386 31.44 0.02 -18.12
C MET A 386 31.43 -1.19 -19.02
N ASN A 387 31.66 -2.35 -18.47
CA ASN A 387 31.60 -3.57 -19.25
C ASN A 387 30.16 -3.81 -19.73
N ILE A 388 29.88 -3.40 -20.96
CA ILE A 388 28.56 -3.33 -21.54
C ILE A 388 28.14 -4.65 -22.16
N THR A 389 29.02 -5.63 -22.21
CA THR A 389 28.79 -6.94 -22.83
C THR A 389 28.09 -7.94 -21.92
N GLY A 390 27.60 -7.52 -20.74
CA GLY A 390 26.88 -8.38 -19.80
C GLY A 390 27.76 -9.24 -18.90
N GLN A 391 29.10 -9.12 -19.03
CA GLN A 391 30.05 -9.68 -18.07
C GLN A 391 30.09 -8.81 -16.80
N ALA A 392 30.55 -9.35 -15.69
CA ALA A 392 30.66 -8.60 -14.44
C ALA A 392 31.43 -7.31 -14.68
N VAL A 393 30.77 -6.18 -14.45
CA VAL A 393 31.39 -4.86 -14.54
C VAL A 393 32.46 -4.77 -13.47
N SER A 394 33.70 -4.55 -13.87
CA SER A 394 34.85 -4.46 -12.96
C SER A 394 35.31 -3.03 -12.78
N GLY A 395 36.03 -2.75 -11.70
CA GLY A 395 36.62 -1.46 -11.42
C GLY A 395 35.65 -0.35 -11.02
N LYS A 396 35.96 0.87 -11.42
CA LYS A 396 35.28 2.10 -11.01
C LYS A 396 33.76 2.14 -11.29
N TYR A 397 33.29 1.42 -12.29
CA TYR A 397 31.90 1.39 -12.72
C TYR A 397 31.18 0.07 -12.42
N ALA A 398 31.74 -0.75 -11.55
CA ALA A 398 31.18 -2.06 -11.17
C ALA A 398 29.73 -1.98 -10.63
N HIS A 399 29.34 -0.83 -10.14
CA HIS A 399 28.00 -0.57 -9.58
C HIS A 399 26.94 -0.17 -10.63
N LEU A 400 27.31 0.02 -11.89
CA LEU A 400 26.35 0.39 -12.94
C LEU A 400 25.55 -0.83 -13.38
N SER A 401 24.23 -0.68 -13.43
CA SER A 401 23.29 -1.75 -13.79
C SER A 401 22.80 -1.62 -15.24
N ASN A 402 22.23 -2.70 -15.76
CA ASN A 402 21.57 -2.71 -17.08
C ASN A 402 20.41 -1.70 -17.20
N ASN A 403 19.95 -1.15 -16.07
CA ASN A 403 18.91 -0.12 -16.02
C ASN A 403 19.45 1.29 -16.09
N ASP A 404 20.75 1.44 -16.30
CA ASP A 404 21.36 2.76 -16.49
C ASP A 404 20.95 3.38 -17.82
N VAL A 405 20.76 4.70 -17.81
CA VAL A 405 20.34 5.46 -18.99
C VAL A 405 21.26 5.22 -20.17
N PHE A 406 22.56 5.33 -19.99
CA PHE A 406 23.52 5.17 -21.07
C PHE A 406 23.61 3.75 -21.57
N TYR A 407 23.56 2.78 -20.66
CA TYR A 407 23.52 1.38 -21.05
C TYR A 407 22.32 1.11 -21.94
N ARG A 408 21.15 1.59 -21.56
CA ARG A 408 19.91 1.39 -22.32
C ARG A 408 19.94 2.11 -23.67
N GLU A 409 20.41 3.37 -23.74
CA GLU A 409 20.58 4.08 -25.02
C GLU A 409 21.56 3.34 -25.95
N LYS A 410 22.66 2.82 -25.40
CA LYS A 410 23.58 2.01 -26.15
C LYS A 410 22.94 0.71 -26.64
N MET A 411 22.23 0.01 -25.78
CA MET A 411 21.50 -1.20 -26.15
C MET A 411 20.51 -0.93 -27.29
N PHE A 412 19.79 0.18 -27.19
CA PHE A 412 18.88 0.61 -28.22
C PHE A 412 19.57 0.86 -29.55
N ILE A 413 20.70 1.58 -29.53
CA ILE A 413 21.48 1.86 -30.77
C ILE A 413 22.07 0.58 -31.35
N LEU A 414 22.63 -0.31 -30.54
CA LEU A 414 23.19 -1.57 -31.01
C LEU A 414 22.10 -2.51 -31.57
N ALA A 415 20.93 -2.54 -30.98
CA ALA A 415 19.79 -3.24 -31.55
C ALA A 415 19.37 -2.63 -32.90
N TYR A 416 19.35 -1.30 -32.96
CA TYR A 416 19.06 -0.56 -34.18
C TYR A 416 20.09 -0.84 -35.29
N MET A 417 21.36 -1.08 -34.94
CA MET A 417 22.40 -1.52 -35.86
C MET A 417 22.32 -2.98 -36.29
N GLY A 418 21.42 -3.76 -35.72
CA GLY A 418 21.31 -5.18 -35.97
C GLY A 418 22.37 -6.02 -35.27
N ASP A 419 22.90 -5.56 -34.14
CA ASP A 419 23.84 -6.32 -33.33
C ASP A 419 23.14 -7.48 -32.64
N SER A 420 23.46 -8.72 -33.08
CA SER A 420 22.79 -9.95 -32.59
C SER A 420 22.94 -10.19 -31.10
N GLN A 421 23.95 -9.65 -30.44
CA GLN A 421 24.13 -9.82 -28.99
C GLN A 421 23.05 -9.11 -28.17
N PHE A 422 22.41 -8.11 -28.75
CA PHE A 422 21.46 -7.25 -28.05
C PHE A 422 20.03 -7.39 -28.55
N THR A 423 19.82 -7.91 -29.74
CA THR A 423 18.48 -8.16 -30.30
C THR A 423 17.70 -9.25 -29.59
N HIS A 424 18.36 -10.17 -28.90
CA HIS A 424 17.71 -11.22 -28.11
C HIS A 424 16.89 -10.73 -26.91
N ARG A 425 17.06 -9.48 -26.50
CA ARG A 425 16.42 -8.95 -25.31
C ARG A 425 15.11 -8.22 -25.55
N ALA A 426 14.84 -7.94 -26.80
CA ALA A 426 13.55 -7.40 -27.22
C ALA A 426 13.25 -7.91 -28.63
N SER A 427 12.05 -8.42 -28.83
CA SER A 427 11.65 -9.02 -30.11
C SER A 427 11.32 -7.94 -31.14
N THR A 428 11.02 -6.74 -30.72
CA THR A 428 10.65 -5.64 -31.60
C THR A 428 11.21 -4.30 -31.12
N PHE A 429 11.32 -3.36 -32.04
CA PHE A 429 11.70 -1.99 -31.75
C PHE A 429 10.71 -1.30 -30.77
N LYS A 430 9.44 -1.68 -30.84
CA LYS A 430 8.40 -1.19 -29.95
C LYS A 430 8.63 -1.65 -28.51
N GLU A 431 8.98 -2.92 -28.32
CA GLU A 431 9.31 -3.45 -26.99
C GLU A 431 10.55 -2.77 -26.40
N LEU A 432 11.57 -2.50 -27.22
CA LEU A 432 12.73 -1.72 -26.78
C LEU A 432 12.32 -0.33 -26.29
N ALA A 433 11.44 0.35 -27.02
CA ALA A 433 10.96 1.67 -26.65
C ALA A 433 10.11 1.66 -25.37
N GLU A 434 9.24 0.68 -25.21
CA GLU A 434 8.41 0.50 -24.03
C GLU A 434 9.24 0.13 -22.80
N ILE A 435 10.25 -0.74 -22.97
CA ILE A 435 11.15 -1.14 -21.89
C ILE A 435 12.02 0.02 -21.42
N TYR A 436 12.46 0.86 -22.35
CA TYR A 436 13.50 1.82 -22.06
C TYR A 436 13.01 3.27 -21.92
N ASP A 437 11.75 3.54 -22.22
CA ASP A 437 11.12 4.88 -22.06
C ASP A 437 12.07 6.04 -22.49
N TYR A 438 12.62 5.94 -23.72
CA TYR A 438 13.62 6.89 -24.17
C TYR A 438 13.04 7.93 -25.12
N PRO A 439 13.35 9.20 -24.91
CA PRO A 439 12.98 10.27 -25.84
C PRO A 439 13.43 9.98 -27.27
N LEU A 440 14.58 9.29 -27.43
CA LEU A 440 15.07 8.88 -28.73
C LEU A 440 14.21 7.81 -29.38
N ALA A 441 13.96 6.73 -28.66
CA ALA A 441 13.13 5.64 -29.15
C ALA A 441 11.73 6.16 -29.48
N GLN A 442 11.16 6.95 -28.60
CA GLN A 442 9.87 7.62 -28.83
C GLN A 442 9.90 8.53 -30.06
N TYR A 443 10.96 9.31 -30.24
CA TYR A 443 11.10 10.18 -31.41
C TYR A 443 11.14 9.38 -32.71
N ILE A 444 11.97 8.32 -32.80
CA ILE A 444 12.09 7.47 -33.98
C ILE A 444 10.77 6.76 -34.28
N ILE A 445 10.13 6.17 -33.28
CA ILE A 445 8.84 5.48 -33.43
C ILE A 445 7.76 6.45 -33.91
N ASN A 446 7.62 7.59 -33.27
CA ASN A 446 6.60 8.56 -33.66
C ASN A 446 6.77 9.10 -35.08
N ARG A 447 8.02 9.21 -35.52
CA ARG A 447 8.36 9.75 -36.85
C ARG A 447 8.23 8.71 -37.96
N HIS A 448 8.52 7.43 -37.67
CA HIS A 448 8.60 6.36 -38.66
C HIS A 448 7.86 5.08 -38.21
N LYS A 449 6.80 5.24 -37.48
CA LYS A 449 6.06 4.16 -36.82
C LYS A 449 5.77 2.98 -37.74
N GLU A 450 5.26 3.25 -38.93
CA GLU A 450 4.92 2.20 -39.91
C GLU A 450 6.13 1.49 -40.49
N LYS A 451 7.20 2.25 -40.78
CA LYS A 451 8.41 1.69 -41.38
C LYS A 451 9.32 0.94 -40.41
N LEU A 452 9.30 1.36 -39.13
CA LEU A 452 10.21 0.81 -38.13
C LEU A 452 9.54 -0.32 -37.30
N ILE A 453 8.24 -0.24 -37.04
CA ILE A 453 7.53 -1.29 -36.28
C ILE A 453 7.34 -2.54 -37.10
N ASP A 454 7.01 -2.40 -38.40
CA ASP A 454 6.83 -3.56 -39.26
C ASP A 454 8.16 -4.22 -39.65
N GLY A 455 9.28 -3.57 -39.36
CA GLY A 455 10.62 -4.12 -39.59
C GLY A 455 10.94 -4.48 -41.06
N CYS A 456 9.97 -4.32 -41.95
CA CYS A 456 10.01 -4.88 -43.29
C CYS A 456 11.12 -4.34 -44.17
N GLN A 457 11.51 -3.07 -44.02
CA GLN A 457 12.55 -2.47 -44.84
C GLN A 457 13.95 -2.55 -44.23
N PHE A 458 14.02 -2.74 -42.92
CA PHE A 458 15.29 -2.68 -42.17
C PHE A 458 15.53 -3.94 -41.32
N SER A 459 14.64 -4.94 -41.40
CA SER A 459 14.71 -6.16 -40.58
C SER A 459 16.05 -6.86 -40.66
N GLY A 460 16.65 -6.93 -41.85
CA GLY A 460 17.98 -7.51 -42.03
C GLY A 460 19.14 -6.65 -41.53
N LEU A 461 18.87 -5.39 -41.18
CA LEU A 461 19.86 -4.43 -40.73
C LEU A 461 19.77 -4.15 -39.22
N PHE A 462 18.54 -4.09 -38.68
CA PHE A 462 18.30 -3.55 -37.37
C PHE A 462 17.58 -4.57 -36.48
N PHE A 463 16.69 -5.37 -37.07
CA PHE A 463 15.90 -6.36 -36.37
C PHE A 463 15.86 -7.61 -37.28
N PRO A 464 16.71 -8.60 -37.04
CA PRO A 464 16.51 -9.89 -37.66
C PRO A 464 15.13 -10.39 -37.28
N GLY A 465 14.30 -10.64 -38.29
CA GLY A 465 12.91 -11.07 -38.16
C GLY A 465 12.74 -12.36 -37.38
#